data_3dd75a6107b8c503e6571d1837e57a12
#
_entry.id   3dd75a6107b8c503e6571d1837e57a12
#
_cell.length_a   1.000
_cell.length_b   1.000
_cell.length_c   1.000
_cell.angle_alpha   90.00
_cell.angle_beta   90.00
_cell.angle_gamma   90.00
#
_symmetry.space_group_name_H-M   'P 1'
#
loop_
_entity.id
_entity.type
_entity.pdbx_description
1 polymer ?
#
loop_
_entity_poly.entity_id
_entity_poly.type
_entity_poly.pdbx_seq_one_letter_code
_entity_poly.pdbx_strand_id
1 'polypeptide(L)'
;MVLASQCVLQRKPKNMKIEINGQLPKNVTAKDVALYVISKLGTGGGTGHFVEFCGSAIRSMSMEGRMTLCNMSIEMGARGGLIQPDETTFEYVRDPKFAPKEEDYNNSLEKWKMLTTDPDAEFHDEYFFKAEDIPVMITWGTNPGLAIPVTANVPEVKDENGAVDVEVQAAQEYMGLTSGQAMAGQKIDYAFLGSCTNGRIEDLREFARIVEGKQKSPDVIAWIVPGSQQVLKQAQAEGIDQILEKAGFGLREPGCSACLAMNEDKVPEGKYCISTSNRNFEGRQGPGSRTFLASPVSTAY
;
A
#
# COMPACT_ATOMS: atom_id res chain seq x y z
N MET A 1 17.45 26.47 11.60
CA MET A 1 16.58 27.45 10.89
C MET A 1 15.11 27.17 11.22
N VAL A 2 14.53 25.99 10.91
CA VAL A 2 13.09 25.67 11.11
C VAL A 2 12.63 25.87 12.56
N LEU A 3 13.37 25.36 13.55
CA LEU A 3 13.01 25.50 14.96
C LEU A 3 12.99 26.96 15.44
N ALA A 4 13.81 27.81 14.84
CA ALA A 4 13.90 29.24 15.23
C ALA A 4 12.86 30.10 14.49
N SER A 5 12.66 29.85 13.19
CA SER A 5 11.74 30.64 12.38
C SER A 5 10.33 30.07 12.30
N GLN A 6 10.16 28.79 12.65
CA GLN A 6 8.93 28.01 12.46
C GLN A 6 8.40 28.06 11.02
N CYS A 7 9.29 28.29 10.08
CA CYS A 7 8.98 28.42 8.65
C CYS A 7 9.84 27.48 7.82
N VAL A 8 9.27 26.95 6.74
CA VAL A 8 9.95 26.17 5.71
C VAL A 8 9.62 26.77 4.35
N LEU A 9 10.65 27.03 3.56
CA LEU A 9 10.47 27.46 2.17
C LEU A 9 10.03 26.25 1.34
N GLN A 10 8.87 26.34 0.72
CA GLN A 10 8.31 25.31 -0.16
C GLN A 10 8.05 25.89 -1.56
N ARG A 11 8.32 25.07 -2.58
CA ARG A 11 7.83 25.36 -3.94
C ARG A 11 6.39 24.86 -4.04
N LYS A 12 5.48 25.68 -4.58
CA LYS A 12 4.11 25.23 -4.89
C LYS A 12 4.18 24.03 -5.83
N PRO A 13 3.58 22.87 -5.48
CA PRO A 13 3.54 21.70 -6.36
C PRO A 13 2.64 21.97 -7.58
N LYS A 14 2.89 21.24 -8.64
CA LYS A 14 1.94 21.08 -9.74
C LYS A 14 0.80 20.13 -9.31
N ASN A 15 -0.33 20.20 -10.01
CA ASN A 15 -1.44 19.28 -9.80
C ASN A 15 -1.40 18.17 -10.85
N MET A 16 -1.57 16.93 -10.41
CA MET A 16 -1.67 15.74 -11.25
C MET A 16 -2.99 15.04 -10.97
N LYS A 17 -3.68 14.61 -12.01
CA LYS A 17 -4.89 13.79 -11.90
C LYS A 17 -4.61 12.35 -12.31
N ILE A 18 -5.05 11.40 -11.49
CA ILE A 18 -5.06 9.97 -11.82
C ILE A 18 -6.50 9.48 -11.71
N GLU A 19 -7.11 9.27 -12.87
CA GLU A 19 -8.50 8.85 -12.97
C GLU A 19 -8.59 7.35 -13.26
N ILE A 20 -9.29 6.60 -12.38
CA ILE A 20 -9.48 5.17 -12.53
C ILE A 20 -10.97 4.86 -12.56
N ASN A 21 -11.45 4.42 -13.70
CA ASN A 21 -12.85 4.10 -13.93
C ASN A 21 -13.09 2.60 -14.10
N GLY A 22 -14.30 2.16 -13.79
CA GLY A 22 -14.73 0.77 -13.89
C GLY A 22 -14.84 0.08 -12.54
N GLN A 23 -14.75 -1.24 -12.52
CA GLN A 23 -14.80 -2.07 -11.32
C GLN A 23 -13.51 -2.86 -11.16
N LEU A 24 -12.95 -2.83 -9.96
CA LEU A 24 -11.76 -3.64 -9.66
C LEU A 24 -12.10 -5.12 -9.72
N PRO A 25 -11.23 -5.96 -10.34
CA PRO A 25 -11.39 -7.40 -10.32
C PRO A 25 -11.40 -7.96 -8.88
N LYS A 26 -11.98 -9.14 -8.73
CA LYS A 26 -12.00 -9.84 -7.43
C LYS A 26 -10.57 -10.03 -6.90
N ASN A 27 -10.38 -9.80 -5.61
CA ASN A 27 -9.10 -9.88 -4.89
C ASN A 27 -8.08 -8.78 -5.22
N VAL A 28 -8.42 -7.82 -6.06
CA VAL A 28 -7.62 -6.61 -6.29
C VAL A 28 -7.99 -5.58 -5.22
N THR A 29 -7.00 -5.08 -4.51
CA THR A 29 -7.14 -4.12 -3.41
C THR A 29 -6.58 -2.76 -3.79
N ALA A 30 -6.79 -1.76 -2.95
CA ALA A 30 -6.19 -0.43 -3.15
C ALA A 30 -4.65 -0.47 -3.22
N LYS A 31 -4.01 -1.45 -2.56
CA LYS A 31 -2.55 -1.63 -2.66
C LYS A 31 -2.12 -2.13 -4.04
N ASP A 32 -2.88 -3.03 -4.65
CA ASP A 32 -2.62 -3.47 -6.02
C ASP A 32 -2.77 -2.30 -6.99
N VAL A 33 -3.80 -1.45 -6.80
CA VAL A 33 -3.98 -0.22 -7.57
C VAL A 33 -2.79 0.72 -7.43
N ALA A 34 -2.30 0.95 -6.20
CA ALA A 34 -1.13 1.79 -5.96
C ALA A 34 0.11 1.23 -6.65
N LEU A 35 0.40 -0.07 -6.48
CA LEU A 35 1.55 -0.72 -7.13
C LEU A 35 1.45 -0.70 -8.65
N TYR A 36 0.24 -0.90 -9.20
CA TYR A 36 0.00 -0.80 -10.64
C TYR A 36 0.31 0.60 -11.17
N VAL A 37 -0.24 1.65 -10.53
CA VAL A 37 0.01 3.04 -10.93
C VAL A 37 1.50 3.36 -10.85
N ILE A 38 2.17 2.99 -9.75
CA ILE A 38 3.61 3.24 -9.57
C ILE A 38 4.43 2.47 -10.62
N SER A 39 4.05 1.24 -10.97
CA SER A 39 4.75 0.49 -12.03
C SER A 39 4.62 1.10 -13.42
N LYS A 40 3.55 1.89 -13.67
CA LYS A 40 3.33 2.58 -14.94
C LYS A 40 4.00 3.94 -15.01
N LEU A 41 4.03 4.68 -13.90
CA LEU A 41 4.55 6.04 -13.86
C LEU A 41 6.00 6.11 -13.33
N GLY A 42 6.48 5.04 -12.70
CA GLY A 42 7.78 4.99 -12.04
C GLY A 42 7.79 5.64 -10.65
N THR A 43 8.86 5.37 -9.89
CA THR A 43 9.07 5.92 -8.54
C THR A 43 9.33 7.43 -8.52
N GLY A 44 9.58 8.03 -9.68
CA GLY A 44 9.74 9.47 -9.88
C GLY A 44 8.57 10.16 -10.59
N GLY A 45 7.55 9.41 -11.01
CA GLY A 45 6.45 9.92 -11.86
C GLY A 45 5.64 11.05 -11.25
N GLY A 46 5.51 11.08 -9.92
CA GLY A 46 4.81 12.14 -9.18
C GLY A 46 5.71 13.27 -8.69
N THR A 47 7.00 13.29 -9.07
CA THR A 47 7.94 14.27 -8.54
C THR A 47 7.51 15.70 -8.83
N GLY A 48 7.42 16.52 -7.78
CA GLY A 48 7.00 17.91 -7.88
C GLY A 48 5.49 18.13 -7.97
N HIS A 49 4.68 17.07 -7.91
CA HIS A 49 3.22 17.11 -7.99
C HIS A 49 2.54 16.83 -6.65
N PHE A 50 1.33 17.34 -6.54
CA PHE A 50 0.30 16.85 -5.63
C PHE A 50 -0.71 16.06 -6.48
N VAL A 51 -1.02 14.82 -6.07
CA VAL A 51 -1.80 13.89 -6.88
C VAL A 51 -3.23 13.82 -6.38
N GLU A 52 -4.20 14.02 -7.27
CA GLU A 52 -5.60 13.71 -7.02
C GLU A 52 -5.97 12.40 -7.68
N PHE A 53 -6.45 11.45 -6.87
CA PHE A 53 -7.05 10.21 -7.39
C PHE A 53 -8.56 10.37 -7.47
N CYS A 54 -9.12 10.04 -8.63
CA CYS A 54 -10.55 10.14 -8.91
C CYS A 54 -11.05 9.01 -9.81
N GLY A 55 -12.32 9.08 -10.22
CA GLY A 55 -12.98 8.08 -11.06
C GLY A 55 -13.89 7.14 -10.27
N SER A 56 -14.67 6.32 -10.99
CA SER A 56 -15.69 5.47 -10.37
C SER A 56 -15.11 4.38 -9.48
N ALA A 57 -13.97 3.79 -9.83
CA ALA A 57 -13.29 2.81 -9.02
C ALA A 57 -12.79 3.41 -7.69
N ILE A 58 -12.29 4.64 -7.72
CA ILE A 58 -11.83 5.34 -6.50
C ILE A 58 -13.00 5.68 -5.58
N ARG A 59 -14.11 6.16 -6.14
CA ARG A 59 -15.32 6.47 -5.36
C ARG A 59 -15.91 5.24 -4.67
N SER A 60 -15.79 4.06 -5.28
CA SER A 60 -16.28 2.80 -4.70
C SER A 60 -15.38 2.23 -3.59
N MET A 61 -14.19 2.78 -3.38
CA MET A 61 -13.27 2.31 -2.33
C MET A 61 -13.74 2.75 -0.95
N SER A 62 -13.45 1.88 0.04
CA SER A 62 -13.52 2.23 1.47
C SER A 62 -12.55 3.37 1.81
N MET A 63 -12.74 3.99 2.98
CA MET A 63 -11.78 5.01 3.46
C MET A 63 -10.39 4.43 3.65
N GLU A 64 -10.27 3.21 4.13
CA GLU A 64 -9.00 2.51 4.29
C GLU A 64 -8.28 2.34 2.96
N GLY A 65 -9.00 1.96 1.91
CA GLY A 65 -8.47 1.87 0.55
C GLY A 65 -8.01 3.24 0.01
N ARG A 66 -8.82 4.28 0.19
CA ARG A 66 -8.48 5.66 -0.20
C ARG A 66 -7.23 6.17 0.52
N MET A 67 -7.13 5.92 1.82
CA MET A 67 -5.94 6.27 2.60
C MET A 67 -4.70 5.50 2.15
N THR A 68 -4.86 4.25 1.69
CA THR A 68 -3.75 3.47 1.12
C THR A 68 -3.20 4.14 -0.14
N LEU A 69 -4.06 4.57 -1.07
CA LEU A 69 -3.64 5.29 -2.28
C LEU A 69 -2.93 6.61 -1.94
N CYS A 70 -3.53 7.43 -1.07
CA CYS A 70 -2.92 8.69 -0.65
C CYS A 70 -1.56 8.47 0.02
N ASN A 71 -1.41 7.47 0.89
CA ASN A 71 -0.14 7.13 1.51
C ASN A 71 0.92 6.70 0.49
N MET A 72 0.54 5.86 -0.46
CA MET A 72 1.48 5.32 -1.44
C MET A 72 1.79 6.28 -2.59
N SER A 73 1.11 7.41 -2.72
CA SER A 73 1.48 8.45 -3.68
C SER A 73 2.92 8.98 -3.45
N ILE A 74 3.39 8.94 -2.21
CA ILE A 74 4.75 9.32 -1.85
C ILE A 74 5.78 8.38 -2.49
N GLU A 75 5.42 7.11 -2.70
CA GLU A 75 6.30 6.10 -3.29
C GLU A 75 6.52 6.30 -4.81
N MET A 76 5.71 7.14 -5.46
CA MET A 76 5.95 7.63 -6.82
C MET A 76 6.59 9.02 -6.85
N GLY A 77 7.09 9.53 -5.72
CA GLY A 77 7.77 10.81 -5.62
C GLY A 77 6.85 12.02 -5.44
N ALA A 78 5.55 11.82 -5.29
CA ALA A 78 4.59 12.91 -5.11
C ALA A 78 4.78 13.63 -3.76
N ARG A 79 4.36 14.88 -3.71
CA ARG A 79 4.33 15.68 -2.47
C ARG A 79 3.23 15.27 -1.53
N GLY A 80 2.17 14.66 -2.06
CA GLY A 80 1.02 14.14 -1.35
C GLY A 80 0.00 13.62 -2.33
N GLY A 81 -0.97 12.84 -1.80
CA GLY A 81 -2.13 12.35 -2.51
C GLY A 81 -3.39 12.80 -1.83
N LEU A 82 -4.42 13.05 -2.60
CA LEU A 82 -5.76 13.36 -2.11
C LEU A 82 -6.84 12.66 -2.93
N ILE A 83 -7.98 12.51 -2.30
CA ILE A 83 -9.23 12.10 -2.93
C ILE A 83 -10.28 13.08 -2.42
N GLN A 84 -11.04 13.69 -3.34
CA GLN A 84 -12.08 14.63 -2.94
C GLN A 84 -13.08 13.97 -1.98
N PRO A 85 -13.58 14.71 -0.97
CA PRO A 85 -14.53 14.16 -0.01
C PRO A 85 -15.89 13.89 -0.68
N ASP A 86 -16.51 12.80 -0.29
CA ASP A 86 -17.84 12.38 -0.69
C ASP A 86 -18.56 11.72 0.50
N GLU A 87 -19.72 11.12 0.25
CA GLU A 87 -20.56 10.51 1.27
C GLU A 87 -19.80 9.46 2.11
N THR A 88 -18.93 8.67 1.48
CA THR A 88 -18.07 7.69 2.19
C THR A 88 -17.15 8.39 3.18
N THR A 89 -16.58 9.54 2.80
CA THR A 89 -15.74 10.35 3.68
C THR A 89 -16.56 10.95 4.82
N PHE A 90 -17.74 11.50 4.52
CA PHE A 90 -18.60 12.14 5.53
C PHE A 90 -19.10 11.14 6.56
N GLU A 91 -19.49 9.95 6.14
CA GLU A 91 -19.87 8.85 7.05
C GLU A 91 -18.71 8.42 7.95
N TYR A 92 -17.51 8.26 7.37
CA TYR A 92 -16.33 7.84 8.12
C TYR A 92 -15.94 8.84 9.23
N VAL A 93 -16.01 10.15 8.95
CA VAL A 93 -15.66 11.19 9.95
C VAL A 93 -16.78 11.50 10.94
N ARG A 94 -17.94 10.85 10.82
CA ARG A 94 -19.06 10.99 11.75
C ARG A 94 -18.85 10.29 13.09
N ASP A 95 -17.70 9.65 13.33
CA ASP A 95 -17.43 8.93 14.58
C ASP A 95 -17.74 9.85 15.79
N PRO A 96 -18.65 9.43 16.69
CA PRO A 96 -19.14 10.27 17.77
C PRO A 96 -18.06 10.75 18.74
N LYS A 97 -16.90 10.10 18.77
CA LYS A 97 -15.82 10.43 19.69
C LYS A 97 -15.01 11.66 19.29
N PHE A 98 -14.80 11.86 18.00
CA PHE A 98 -13.88 12.87 17.46
C PHE A 98 -14.56 13.87 16.52
N ALA A 99 -15.74 13.58 16.02
CA ALA A 99 -16.49 14.48 15.15
C ALA A 99 -17.07 15.67 15.91
N PRO A 100 -17.25 16.81 15.24
CA PRO A 100 -18.12 17.87 15.74
C PRO A 100 -19.52 17.31 16.05
N LYS A 101 -20.18 17.82 17.06
CA LYS A 101 -21.50 17.31 17.46
C LYS A 101 -22.63 18.10 16.78
N GLU A 102 -23.67 17.40 16.38
CA GLU A 102 -24.95 17.95 15.93
C GLU A 102 -24.85 19.16 14.97
N GLU A 103 -25.19 20.36 15.41
CA GLU A 103 -25.19 21.58 14.59
C GLU A 103 -23.80 21.91 14.05
N ASP A 104 -22.76 21.74 14.85
CA ASP A 104 -21.37 21.94 14.43
C ASP A 104 -20.95 20.94 13.35
N TYR A 105 -21.48 19.72 13.40
CA TYR A 105 -21.24 18.73 12.34
C TYR A 105 -21.88 19.18 11.01
N ASN A 106 -23.13 19.62 11.02
CA ASN A 106 -23.82 20.08 9.83
C ASN A 106 -23.12 21.30 9.20
N ASN A 107 -22.68 22.25 10.02
CA ASN A 107 -21.90 23.41 9.57
C ASN A 107 -20.55 22.99 8.97
N SER A 108 -19.91 21.96 9.56
CA SER A 108 -18.66 21.40 9.04
C SER A 108 -18.88 20.66 7.74
N LEU A 109 -19.96 19.89 7.63
CA LEU A 109 -20.33 19.15 6.44
C LEU A 109 -20.50 20.07 5.22
N GLU A 110 -21.20 21.20 5.39
CA GLU A 110 -21.36 22.19 4.30
C GLU A 110 -20.00 22.75 3.84
N LYS A 111 -19.08 22.99 4.78
CA LYS A 111 -17.70 23.40 4.44
C LYS A 111 -16.92 22.28 3.75
N TRP A 112 -17.07 21.04 4.19
CA TRP A 112 -16.37 19.90 3.57
C TRP A 112 -16.85 19.61 2.16
N LYS A 113 -18.15 19.78 1.87
CA LYS A 113 -18.71 19.69 0.51
C LYS A 113 -18.09 20.70 -0.45
N MET A 114 -17.60 21.83 0.05
CA MET A 114 -16.91 22.85 -0.76
C MET A 114 -15.48 22.46 -1.12
N LEU A 115 -14.93 21.35 -0.56
CA LEU A 115 -13.58 20.87 -0.85
C LEU A 115 -13.52 19.92 -2.06
N THR A 116 -14.61 19.82 -2.82
CA THR A 116 -14.60 19.09 -4.08
C THR A 116 -13.83 19.87 -5.15
N THR A 117 -13.21 19.16 -6.04
CA THR A 117 -12.51 19.75 -7.19
C THR A 117 -13.53 20.39 -8.14
N ASP A 118 -13.26 21.60 -8.58
CA ASP A 118 -14.11 22.33 -9.52
C ASP A 118 -14.23 21.57 -10.85
N PRO A 119 -15.40 21.58 -11.51
CA PRO A 119 -15.59 20.84 -12.77
C PRO A 119 -14.67 21.27 -13.92
N ASP A 120 -14.18 22.50 -13.86
CA ASP A 120 -13.26 23.13 -14.81
C ASP A 120 -11.83 23.23 -14.32
N ALA A 121 -11.49 22.49 -13.25
CA ALA A 121 -10.14 22.48 -12.72
C ALA A 121 -9.12 21.97 -13.75
N GLU A 122 -8.04 22.72 -13.91
CA GLU A 122 -6.94 22.36 -14.80
C GLU A 122 -5.85 21.59 -14.05
N PHE A 123 -5.39 20.49 -14.63
CA PHE A 123 -4.29 19.70 -14.16
C PHE A 123 -3.08 19.86 -15.09
N HIS A 124 -1.88 19.78 -14.52
CA HIS A 124 -0.65 19.87 -15.32
C HIS A 124 -0.38 18.55 -16.03
N ASP A 125 -0.69 17.43 -15.37
CA ASP A 125 -0.56 16.10 -15.92
C ASP A 125 -1.80 15.27 -15.57
N GLU A 126 -2.29 14.47 -16.52
CA GLU A 126 -3.48 13.64 -16.36
C GLU A 126 -3.21 12.22 -16.85
N TYR A 127 -3.60 11.22 -16.04
CA TYR A 127 -3.48 9.81 -16.38
C TYR A 127 -4.81 9.10 -16.18
N PHE A 128 -5.12 8.20 -17.11
CA PHE A 128 -6.40 7.48 -17.15
C PHE A 128 -6.15 5.98 -17.19
N PHE A 129 -6.78 5.25 -16.26
CA PHE A 129 -6.69 3.80 -16.19
C PHE A 129 -8.09 3.18 -16.13
N LYS A 130 -8.18 1.94 -16.62
CA LYS A 130 -9.37 1.09 -16.44
C LYS A 130 -9.14 0.17 -15.26
N ALA A 131 -10.10 0.11 -14.36
CA ALA A 131 -9.99 -0.73 -13.16
C ALA A 131 -9.89 -2.22 -13.51
N GLU A 132 -10.54 -2.65 -14.59
CA GLU A 132 -10.55 -4.03 -15.08
C GLU A 132 -9.16 -4.49 -15.56
N ASP A 133 -8.29 -3.56 -15.96
CA ASP A 133 -6.94 -3.85 -16.43
C ASP A 133 -5.91 -3.99 -15.27
N ILE A 134 -6.35 -3.74 -14.04
CA ILE A 134 -5.47 -3.81 -12.85
C ILE A 134 -5.52 -5.22 -12.27
N PRO A 135 -4.43 -5.99 -12.36
CA PRO A 135 -4.34 -7.32 -11.78
C PRO A 135 -3.91 -7.27 -10.31
N VAL A 136 -3.90 -8.42 -9.65
CA VAL A 136 -3.19 -8.58 -8.37
C VAL A 136 -1.69 -8.38 -8.61
N MET A 137 -1.07 -7.48 -7.85
CA MET A 137 0.30 -7.03 -8.04
C MET A 137 1.25 -7.53 -6.96
N ILE A 138 2.51 -7.73 -7.35
CA ILE A 138 3.62 -8.02 -6.44
C ILE A 138 4.88 -7.32 -6.94
N THR A 139 5.74 -6.84 -6.05
CA THR A 139 7.07 -6.39 -6.46
C THR A 139 8.01 -7.58 -6.58
N TRP A 140 8.86 -7.55 -7.60
CA TRP A 140 9.92 -8.55 -7.79
C TRP A 140 11.32 -8.00 -7.52
N GLY A 141 11.45 -6.67 -7.47
CA GLY A 141 12.73 -5.96 -7.30
C GLY A 141 12.79 -5.15 -6.00
N THR A 142 13.66 -4.15 -5.99
CA THR A 142 14.08 -3.40 -4.80
C THR A 142 13.35 -2.07 -4.60
N ASN A 143 12.31 -1.79 -5.38
CA ASN A 143 11.46 -0.62 -5.21
C ASN A 143 10.02 -0.89 -5.70
N PRO A 144 9.02 -0.06 -5.31
CA PRO A 144 7.62 -0.26 -5.72
C PRO A 144 7.36 -0.11 -7.23
N GLY A 145 8.24 0.56 -7.97
CA GLY A 145 8.15 0.67 -9.44
C GLY A 145 8.41 -0.67 -10.14
N LEU A 146 9.18 -1.55 -9.50
CA LEU A 146 9.45 -2.89 -9.99
C LEU A 146 8.34 -3.87 -9.56
N ALA A 147 7.09 -3.51 -9.84
CA ALA A 147 5.91 -4.33 -9.59
C ALA A 147 5.34 -4.89 -10.90
N ILE A 148 4.90 -6.14 -10.83
CA ILE A 148 4.30 -6.89 -11.95
C ILE A 148 3.06 -7.65 -11.47
N PRO A 149 2.20 -8.14 -12.37
CA PRO A 149 1.17 -9.10 -12.01
C PRO A 149 1.76 -10.32 -11.30
N VAL A 150 1.10 -10.82 -10.25
CA VAL A 150 1.57 -12.00 -9.51
C VAL A 150 1.71 -13.24 -10.40
N THR A 151 0.99 -13.28 -11.52
CA THR A 151 1.04 -14.36 -12.52
C THR A 151 2.15 -14.19 -13.57
N ALA A 152 2.86 -13.07 -13.54
CA ALA A 152 3.92 -12.78 -14.49
C ALA A 152 5.26 -13.41 -14.08
N ASN A 153 6.20 -13.38 -15.00
CA ASN A 153 7.57 -13.78 -14.75
C ASN A 153 8.47 -12.57 -14.52
N VAL A 154 9.57 -12.77 -13.82
CA VAL A 154 10.64 -11.77 -13.64
C VAL A 154 11.11 -11.27 -15.00
N PRO A 155 11.17 -9.95 -15.23
CA PRO A 155 11.55 -9.38 -16.53
C PRO A 155 12.94 -9.79 -16.99
N GLU A 156 13.17 -9.73 -18.29
CA GLU A 156 14.49 -9.92 -18.87
C GLU A 156 15.41 -8.74 -18.58
N VAL A 157 16.70 -9.01 -18.33
CA VAL A 157 17.72 -7.97 -18.11
C VAL A 157 18.01 -7.17 -19.38
N LYS A 158 17.83 -7.79 -20.55
CA LYS A 158 18.06 -7.15 -21.84
C LYS A 158 16.75 -6.75 -22.47
N ASP A 159 16.72 -5.54 -23.00
CA ASP A 159 15.61 -5.05 -23.82
C ASP A 159 15.59 -5.73 -25.20
N GLU A 160 14.60 -5.41 -26.02
CA GLU A 160 14.41 -5.94 -27.37
C GLU A 160 15.60 -5.66 -28.33
N ASN A 161 16.41 -4.66 -28.02
CA ASN A 161 17.60 -4.25 -28.78
C ASN A 161 18.89 -4.89 -28.23
N GLY A 162 18.78 -5.68 -27.14
CA GLY A 162 19.90 -6.32 -26.47
C GLY A 162 20.66 -5.42 -25.50
N ALA A 163 20.18 -4.21 -25.23
CA ALA A 163 20.78 -3.32 -24.25
C ALA A 163 20.44 -3.81 -22.83
N VAL A 164 21.43 -3.76 -21.94
CA VAL A 164 21.27 -4.18 -20.54
C VAL A 164 20.59 -3.07 -19.75
N ASP A 165 19.47 -3.42 -19.11
CA ASP A 165 18.86 -2.60 -18.08
C ASP A 165 19.59 -2.81 -16.74
N VAL A 166 20.39 -1.85 -16.34
CA VAL A 166 21.24 -1.91 -15.14
C VAL A 166 20.40 -1.98 -13.86
N GLU A 167 19.23 -1.32 -13.83
CA GLU A 167 18.32 -1.37 -12.67
C GLU A 167 17.72 -2.77 -12.51
N VAL A 168 17.24 -3.35 -13.61
CA VAL A 168 16.70 -4.71 -13.64
C VAL A 168 17.77 -5.71 -13.21
N GLN A 169 18.99 -5.59 -13.76
CA GLN A 169 20.10 -6.48 -13.40
C GLN A 169 20.44 -6.40 -11.91
N ALA A 170 20.64 -5.20 -11.37
CA ALA A 170 20.98 -5.01 -9.96
C ALA A 170 19.85 -5.55 -9.04
N ALA A 171 18.60 -5.30 -9.39
CA ALA A 171 17.46 -5.81 -8.63
C ALA A 171 17.39 -7.34 -8.63
N GLN A 172 17.64 -7.99 -9.77
CA GLN A 172 17.69 -9.45 -9.86
C GLN A 172 18.83 -10.04 -9.02
N GLU A 173 20.02 -9.45 -9.11
CA GLU A 173 21.20 -9.87 -8.33
C GLU A 173 20.91 -9.79 -6.82
N TYR A 174 20.37 -8.64 -6.34
CA TYR A 174 20.02 -8.49 -4.94
C TYR A 174 18.94 -9.46 -4.49
N MET A 175 17.86 -9.57 -5.26
CA MET A 175 16.73 -10.43 -4.93
C MET A 175 17.05 -11.92 -5.15
N GLY A 176 18.15 -12.25 -5.84
CA GLY A 176 18.51 -13.64 -6.19
C GLY A 176 17.48 -14.29 -7.10
N LEU A 177 16.89 -13.51 -8.01
CA LEU A 177 15.94 -13.95 -9.01
C LEU A 177 16.61 -14.00 -10.38
N THR A 178 16.05 -14.78 -11.28
CA THR A 178 16.52 -14.88 -12.67
C THR A 178 15.45 -14.47 -13.66
N SER A 179 15.86 -13.91 -14.79
CA SER A 179 14.97 -13.61 -15.90
C SER A 179 14.09 -14.80 -16.27
N GLY A 180 12.81 -14.52 -16.53
CA GLY A 180 11.83 -15.55 -16.89
C GLY A 180 11.33 -16.44 -15.74
N GLN A 181 11.88 -16.28 -14.53
CA GLN A 181 11.44 -17.03 -13.34
C GLN A 181 10.01 -16.60 -12.96
N ALA A 182 9.10 -17.56 -12.75
CA ALA A 182 7.73 -17.27 -12.33
C ALA A 182 7.70 -16.64 -10.93
N MET A 183 6.87 -15.61 -10.74
CA MET A 183 6.65 -15.01 -9.40
C MET A 183 5.76 -15.89 -8.52
N ALA A 184 4.77 -16.53 -9.11
CA ALA A 184 3.94 -17.50 -8.39
C ALA A 184 4.76 -18.73 -7.99
N GLY A 185 4.60 -19.17 -6.73
CA GLY A 185 5.32 -20.33 -6.20
C GLY A 185 6.71 -20.02 -5.63
N GLN A 186 7.10 -18.76 -5.52
CA GLN A 186 8.32 -18.37 -4.83
C GLN A 186 8.25 -18.76 -3.34
N LYS A 187 9.35 -19.34 -2.83
CA LYS A 187 9.45 -19.68 -1.42
C LYS A 187 9.49 -18.41 -0.58
N ILE A 188 8.66 -18.37 0.46
CA ILE A 188 8.60 -17.28 1.43
C ILE A 188 9.05 -17.84 2.79
N ASP A 189 9.94 -17.13 3.49
CA ASP A 189 10.39 -17.47 4.83
C ASP A 189 9.63 -16.63 5.88
N TYR A 190 9.22 -15.41 5.53
CA TYR A 190 8.55 -14.46 6.41
C TYR A 190 7.34 -13.84 5.75
N ALA A 191 6.29 -13.58 6.53
CA ALA A 191 5.13 -12.81 6.11
C ALA A 191 4.90 -11.65 7.10
N PHE A 192 4.72 -10.44 6.58
CA PHE A 192 4.45 -9.26 7.37
C PHE A 192 3.16 -8.58 6.92
N LEU A 193 2.14 -8.60 7.77
CA LEU A 193 0.93 -7.80 7.64
C LEU A 193 0.98 -6.65 8.64
N GLY A 194 0.97 -5.41 8.17
CA GLY A 194 1.06 -4.25 9.05
C GLY A 194 1.42 -2.99 8.29
N SER A 195 2.03 -2.07 8.99
CA SER A 195 2.39 -0.71 8.57
C SER A 195 1.25 0.31 8.66
N CYS A 196 1.60 1.59 8.51
CA CYS A 196 0.62 2.70 8.47
C CYS A 196 -0.36 2.61 7.29
N THR A 197 -0.02 1.86 6.26
CA THR A 197 -0.84 1.70 5.06
C THR A 197 -1.80 0.52 5.17
N ASN A 198 -1.34 -0.65 5.60
CA ASN A 198 -2.11 -1.88 5.61
C ASN A 198 -2.07 -2.61 6.98
N GLY A 199 -2.28 -1.87 8.05
CA GLY A 199 -2.49 -2.38 9.40
C GLY A 199 -3.84 -1.92 9.98
N ARG A 200 -4.80 -1.58 9.13
CA ARG A 200 -6.13 -1.13 9.54
C ARG A 200 -7.06 -2.30 9.79
N ILE A 201 -8.21 -2.04 10.40
CA ILE A 201 -9.15 -3.12 10.76
C ILE A 201 -9.65 -3.88 9.52
N GLU A 202 -9.86 -3.21 8.39
CA GLU A 202 -10.27 -3.83 7.13
C GLU A 202 -9.21 -4.82 6.63
N ASP A 203 -7.93 -4.47 6.69
CA ASP A 203 -6.83 -5.34 6.29
C ASP A 203 -6.79 -6.62 7.15
N LEU A 204 -6.99 -6.47 8.46
CA LEU A 204 -7.04 -7.61 9.40
C LEU A 204 -8.25 -8.50 9.16
N ARG A 205 -9.42 -7.91 8.86
CA ARG A 205 -10.65 -8.67 8.52
C ARG A 205 -10.45 -9.49 7.25
N GLU A 206 -9.91 -8.88 6.19
CA GLU A 206 -9.67 -9.58 4.93
C GLU A 206 -8.63 -10.69 5.08
N PHE A 207 -7.55 -10.44 5.81
CA PHE A 207 -6.55 -11.46 6.11
C PHE A 207 -7.17 -12.62 6.91
N ALA A 208 -7.90 -12.33 7.99
CA ALA A 208 -8.56 -13.33 8.83
C ALA A 208 -9.56 -14.17 8.02
N ARG A 209 -10.37 -13.55 7.16
CA ARG A 209 -11.32 -14.24 6.27
C ARG A 209 -10.65 -15.28 5.37
N ILE A 210 -9.41 -15.00 4.91
CA ILE A 210 -8.69 -15.91 4.02
C ILE A 210 -8.07 -17.07 4.80
N VAL A 211 -7.56 -16.82 6.00
CA VAL A 211 -6.87 -17.84 6.80
C VAL A 211 -7.78 -18.63 7.73
N GLU A 212 -9.04 -18.21 7.89
CA GLU A 212 -10.01 -18.91 8.71
C GLU A 212 -10.17 -20.38 8.28
N GLY A 213 -10.05 -21.29 9.24
CA GLY A 213 -10.11 -22.74 9.01
C GLY A 213 -8.87 -23.34 8.35
N LYS A 214 -7.82 -22.55 8.12
CA LYS A 214 -6.54 -23.02 7.58
C LYS A 214 -5.44 -22.99 8.65
N GLN A 215 -4.31 -23.56 8.32
CA GLN A 215 -3.10 -23.52 9.15
C GLN A 215 -1.96 -22.85 8.38
N LYS A 216 -1.29 -21.92 9.03
CA LYS A 216 -0.06 -21.32 8.52
C LYS A 216 1.01 -22.41 8.28
N SER A 217 1.78 -22.29 7.21
CA SER A 217 2.94 -23.14 7.01
C SER A 217 3.89 -23.07 8.23
N PRO A 218 4.35 -24.21 8.78
CA PRO A 218 5.27 -24.23 9.91
C PRO A 218 6.61 -23.56 9.58
N ASP A 219 6.99 -23.53 8.30
CA ASP A 219 8.26 -22.96 7.84
C ASP A 219 8.24 -21.43 7.68
N VAL A 220 7.07 -20.80 7.80
CA VAL A 220 6.90 -19.34 7.65
C VAL A 220 6.75 -18.68 9.01
N ILE A 221 7.56 -17.67 9.28
CA ILE A 221 7.39 -16.77 10.42
C ILE A 221 6.50 -15.61 10.00
N ALA A 222 5.39 -15.40 10.68
CA ALA A 222 4.45 -14.35 10.33
C ALA A 222 4.29 -13.32 11.46
N TRP A 223 4.34 -12.04 11.09
CA TRP A 223 4.10 -10.91 11.99
C TRP A 223 2.84 -10.16 11.54
N ILE A 224 1.82 -10.19 12.38
CA ILE A 224 0.57 -9.45 12.17
C ILE A 224 0.54 -8.29 13.14
N VAL A 225 0.67 -7.06 12.62
CA VAL A 225 0.89 -5.84 13.40
C VAL A 225 -0.24 -4.85 13.15
N PRO A 226 -1.18 -4.68 14.09
CA PRO A 226 -2.24 -3.68 13.99
C PRO A 226 -1.66 -2.26 13.90
N GLY A 227 -2.30 -1.38 13.14
CA GLY A 227 -1.83 -0.01 12.92
C GLY A 227 -1.97 0.91 14.14
N SER A 228 -2.78 0.54 15.14
CA SER A 228 -2.98 1.31 16.37
C SER A 228 -3.56 0.45 17.49
N GLN A 229 -3.47 0.94 18.73
CA GLN A 229 -4.14 0.31 19.88
C GLN A 229 -5.67 0.23 19.72
N GLN A 230 -6.26 1.17 19.00
CA GLN A 230 -7.69 1.15 18.71
C GLN A 230 -8.03 -0.01 17.77
N VAL A 231 -7.25 -0.19 16.71
CA VAL A 231 -7.41 -1.32 15.78
C VAL A 231 -7.20 -2.65 16.48
N LEU A 232 -6.19 -2.78 17.35
CA LEU A 232 -5.96 -3.99 18.14
C LEU A 232 -7.18 -4.34 19.00
N LYS A 233 -7.69 -3.38 19.76
CA LYS A 233 -8.89 -3.57 20.60
C LYS A 233 -10.12 -3.95 19.78
N GLN A 234 -10.28 -3.33 18.62
CA GLN A 234 -11.38 -3.65 17.70
C GLN A 234 -11.25 -5.08 17.14
N ALA A 235 -10.04 -5.46 16.70
CA ALA A 235 -9.78 -6.82 16.22
C ALA A 235 -10.07 -7.88 17.29
N GLN A 236 -9.71 -7.62 18.54
CA GLN A 236 -10.05 -8.48 19.68
C GLN A 236 -11.56 -8.54 19.93
N ALA A 237 -12.24 -7.39 19.90
CA ALA A 237 -13.70 -7.34 20.08
C ALA A 237 -14.47 -8.08 18.97
N GLU A 238 -13.91 -8.14 17.76
CA GLU A 238 -14.48 -8.88 16.62
C GLU A 238 -14.04 -10.36 16.58
N GLY A 239 -13.17 -10.81 17.49
CA GLY A 239 -12.66 -12.19 17.53
C GLY A 239 -11.64 -12.52 16.44
N ILE A 240 -11.09 -11.52 15.76
CA ILE A 240 -10.07 -11.69 14.72
C ILE A 240 -8.80 -12.31 15.30
N ASP A 241 -8.40 -11.90 16.49
CA ASP A 241 -7.27 -12.47 17.22
C ASP A 241 -7.40 -13.99 17.40
N GLN A 242 -8.59 -14.48 17.75
CA GLN A 242 -8.87 -15.90 17.92
C GLN A 242 -8.82 -16.67 16.58
N ILE A 243 -9.30 -16.07 15.49
CA ILE A 243 -9.20 -16.67 14.15
C ILE A 243 -7.73 -16.81 13.75
N LEU A 244 -6.95 -15.75 13.93
CA LEU A 244 -5.53 -15.72 13.61
C LEU A 244 -4.75 -16.72 14.47
N GLU A 245 -4.99 -16.77 15.78
CA GLU A 245 -4.32 -17.69 16.69
C GLU A 245 -4.60 -19.16 16.31
N LYS A 246 -5.85 -19.51 16.01
CA LYS A 246 -6.23 -20.84 15.53
C LYS A 246 -5.53 -21.21 14.22
N ALA A 247 -5.27 -20.25 13.36
CA ALA A 247 -4.55 -20.43 12.10
C ALA A 247 -3.01 -20.44 12.27
N GLY A 248 -2.52 -20.27 13.50
CA GLY A 248 -1.07 -20.27 13.82
C GLY A 248 -0.39 -18.90 13.66
N PHE A 249 -1.19 -17.81 13.60
CA PHE A 249 -0.69 -16.43 13.60
C PHE A 249 -0.91 -15.80 14.98
N GLY A 250 -0.01 -14.90 15.38
CA GLY A 250 -0.18 -14.09 16.59
C GLY A 250 -0.25 -12.60 16.24
N LEU A 251 -1.21 -11.89 16.84
CA LEU A 251 -1.20 -10.43 16.82
C LEU A 251 -0.05 -9.92 17.67
N ARG A 252 0.70 -8.95 17.13
CA ARG A 252 1.73 -8.20 17.85
C ARG A 252 1.20 -6.88 18.37
N GLU A 253 1.97 -6.24 19.25
CA GLU A 253 1.70 -4.87 19.68
C GLU A 253 1.78 -3.91 18.49
N PRO A 254 0.89 -2.91 18.42
CA PRO A 254 0.90 -1.90 17.38
C PRO A 254 2.23 -1.15 17.31
N GLY A 255 2.75 -0.99 16.10
CA GLY A 255 4.03 -0.32 15.87
C GLY A 255 4.55 -0.52 14.46
N CYS A 256 5.81 -0.13 14.22
CA CYS A 256 6.45 -0.30 12.92
C CYS A 256 6.98 -1.71 12.70
N SER A 257 7.41 -2.41 13.77
CA SER A 257 7.92 -3.79 13.68
C SER A 257 8.88 -3.98 12.49
N ALA A 258 8.74 -5.05 11.74
CA ALA A 258 9.58 -5.35 10.57
C ALA A 258 9.47 -4.31 9.42
N CYS A 259 8.49 -3.41 9.41
CA CYS A 259 8.40 -2.38 8.36
C CYS A 259 9.67 -1.52 8.26
N LEU A 260 10.37 -1.29 9.37
CA LEU A 260 11.59 -0.50 9.48
C LEU A 260 12.80 -1.30 10.00
N ALA A 261 12.58 -2.50 10.53
CA ALA A 261 13.60 -3.32 11.19
C ALA A 261 14.38 -2.57 12.29
N MET A 262 13.71 -1.64 13.00
CA MET A 262 14.33 -0.85 14.07
C MET A 262 14.30 -1.53 15.44
N ASN A 263 13.55 -2.62 15.55
CA ASN A 263 13.48 -3.50 16.72
C ASN A 263 14.07 -4.88 16.39
N GLU A 264 13.78 -5.89 17.20
CA GLU A 264 14.22 -7.27 16.98
C GLU A 264 13.48 -7.99 15.84
N ASP A 265 12.35 -7.45 15.38
CA ASP A 265 11.62 -7.99 14.24
C ASP A 265 12.35 -7.66 12.93
N LYS A 266 13.33 -8.48 12.59
CA LYS A 266 14.16 -8.33 11.39
C LYS A 266 14.10 -9.59 10.54
N VAL A 267 14.04 -9.40 9.24
CA VAL A 267 14.22 -10.49 8.29
C VAL A 267 15.72 -10.72 8.09
N PRO A 268 16.23 -11.94 8.34
CA PRO A 268 17.65 -12.23 8.17
C PRO A 268 18.12 -12.10 6.72
N GLU A 269 19.42 -11.95 6.54
CA GLU A 269 20.06 -11.90 5.23
C GLU A 269 19.69 -13.10 4.35
N GLY A 270 19.42 -12.83 3.09
CA GLY A 270 19.05 -13.81 2.07
C GLY A 270 17.65 -14.41 2.21
N LYS A 271 16.91 -14.09 3.29
CA LYS A 271 15.55 -14.57 3.52
C LYS A 271 14.51 -13.72 2.79
N TYR A 272 13.45 -14.38 2.32
CA TYR A 272 12.36 -13.75 1.60
C TYR A 272 11.20 -13.43 2.52
N CYS A 273 10.73 -12.18 2.45
CA CYS A 273 9.54 -11.70 3.14
C CYS A 273 8.50 -11.21 2.13
N ILE A 274 7.26 -11.72 2.21
CA ILE A 274 6.11 -11.06 1.61
C ILE A 274 5.55 -10.04 2.60
N SER A 275 5.28 -8.81 2.16
CA SER A 275 5.04 -7.70 3.07
C SER A 275 4.01 -6.72 2.56
N THR A 276 3.14 -6.27 3.45
CA THR A 276 2.23 -5.16 3.18
C THR A 276 2.82 -3.78 3.48
N SER A 277 4.11 -3.68 3.79
CA SER A 277 4.81 -2.40 3.96
C SER A 277 4.82 -1.57 2.66
N ASN A 278 5.19 -0.29 2.76
CA ASN A 278 5.15 0.63 1.61
C ASN A 278 6.39 0.51 0.73
N ARG A 279 7.52 0.13 1.32
CA ARG A 279 8.86 0.18 0.70
C ARG A 279 9.60 -1.11 0.92
N ASN A 280 10.39 -1.48 -0.09
CA ASN A 280 11.20 -2.70 -0.10
C ASN A 280 12.62 -2.47 -0.64
N PHE A 281 13.17 -1.26 -0.47
CA PHE A 281 14.56 -1.04 -0.85
C PHE A 281 15.50 -1.97 -0.06
N GLU A 282 16.69 -2.16 -0.57
CA GLU A 282 17.71 -3.04 0.00
C GLU A 282 17.90 -2.84 1.50
N GLY A 283 17.80 -3.91 2.26
CA GLY A 283 17.96 -3.90 3.71
C GLY A 283 16.81 -3.28 4.51
N ARG A 284 15.69 -2.92 3.90
CA ARG A 284 14.57 -2.24 4.58
C ARG A 284 14.03 -3.00 5.77
N GLN A 285 13.86 -4.31 5.65
CA GLN A 285 13.34 -5.19 6.71
C GLN A 285 14.44 -5.94 7.46
N GLY A 286 15.69 -5.57 7.23
CA GLY A 286 16.91 -6.14 7.82
C GLY A 286 18.04 -6.19 6.80
N PRO A 287 19.30 -6.09 7.22
CA PRO A 287 20.44 -6.16 6.31
C PRO A 287 20.39 -7.41 5.43
N GLY A 288 20.48 -7.23 4.10
CA GLY A 288 20.43 -8.33 3.13
C GLY A 288 19.09 -9.04 2.99
N SER A 289 18.01 -8.54 3.62
CA SER A 289 16.66 -9.09 3.49
C SER A 289 16.08 -8.83 2.10
N ARG A 290 15.28 -9.76 1.60
CA ARG A 290 14.62 -9.72 0.29
C ARG A 290 13.12 -9.58 0.48
N THR A 291 12.53 -8.46 0.05
CA THR A 291 11.13 -8.15 0.36
C THR A 291 10.30 -8.00 -0.90
N PHE A 292 9.24 -8.78 -1.00
CA PHE A 292 8.16 -8.61 -1.96
C PHE A 292 7.04 -7.79 -1.33
N LEU A 293 6.68 -6.64 -1.93
CA LEU A 293 5.48 -5.91 -1.54
C LEU A 293 4.25 -6.54 -2.19
N ALA A 294 3.22 -6.76 -1.38
CA ALA A 294 1.97 -7.33 -1.84
C ALA A 294 0.80 -6.78 -1.01
N SER A 295 -0.42 -7.01 -1.46
CA SER A 295 -1.63 -6.66 -0.74
C SER A 295 -1.86 -7.56 0.49
N PRO A 296 -2.70 -7.16 1.45
CA PRO A 296 -3.11 -8.03 2.57
C PRO A 296 -3.69 -9.37 2.10
N VAL A 297 -4.47 -9.34 1.03
CA VAL A 297 -5.04 -10.54 0.40
C VAL A 297 -3.93 -11.47 -0.09
N SER A 298 -2.97 -10.96 -0.87
CA SER A 298 -1.86 -11.76 -1.39
C SER A 298 -0.92 -12.27 -0.30
N THR A 299 -0.77 -11.50 0.80
CA THR A 299 0.09 -11.89 1.93
C THR A 299 -0.53 -13.05 2.75
N ALA A 300 -1.86 -13.24 2.66
CA ALA A 300 -2.59 -14.30 3.35
C ALA A 300 -2.58 -15.66 2.62
N TYR A 301 -2.28 -15.66 1.32
CA TYR A 301 -2.17 -16.88 0.49
C TYR A 301 -0.79 -17.50 0.57
#